data_06c002479684b9eae131373db41e0752
#
_entry.id   06c002479684b9eae131373db41e0752
#
_cell.length_a   1.000
_cell.length_b   1.000
_cell.length_c   1.000
_cell.angle_alpha   90.00
_cell.angle_beta   90.00
_cell.angle_gamma   90.00
#
_symmetry.space_group_name_H-M   'P 1'
#
loop_
_entity.id
_entity.type
_entity.pdbx_description
1 polymer ?
#
loop_
_entity_poly.entity_id
_entity_poly.type
_entity_poly.pdbx_seq_one_letter_code
_entity_poly.pdbx_strand_id
1 'polypeptide(L)'
;MAAVHIMTDALLALKESKAQGKSSVEDVELLIVERLLPNLDMTESTKQVLKTHWNELKPQQQLILKSYLAVSLVDNYSAILAAYDDLDGIKITANPKVKRKDNKAIVKLNIYINGDQKPVVVSLKMMLSNDWHIYDVVFSGVSLVKNYQASFSSQIKRKGIEGLMAKASKKLRKHTSENCPVCIAMNFKKSMLAKQ
;
A
#
# COMPACT_ATOMS: atom_id res chain seq x y z
N MET A 1 13.04 1.96 -15.79
CA MET A 1 12.20 0.83 -15.34
C MET A 1 11.22 1.36 -14.31
N ALA A 2 9.90 1.22 -14.53
CA ALA A 2 8.83 1.81 -13.70
C ALA A 2 9.03 1.59 -12.18
N ALA A 3 9.34 0.36 -11.75
CA ALA A 3 9.55 0.02 -10.33
C ALA A 3 10.64 0.86 -9.65
N VAL A 4 11.77 1.09 -10.31
CA VAL A 4 12.86 1.93 -9.76
C VAL A 4 12.41 3.36 -9.69
N HIS A 5 11.77 3.86 -10.75
CA HIS A 5 11.29 5.23 -10.81
C HIS A 5 10.30 5.53 -9.68
N ILE A 6 9.27 4.69 -9.50
CA ILE A 6 8.29 4.84 -8.42
C ILE A 6 8.95 4.92 -7.04
N MET A 7 9.87 3.99 -6.75
CA MET A 7 10.52 3.93 -5.45
C MET A 7 11.54 5.04 -5.23
N THR A 8 12.25 5.46 -6.28
CA THR A 8 13.20 6.57 -6.20
C THR A 8 12.49 7.90 -6.04
N ASP A 9 11.40 8.12 -6.78
CA ASP A 9 10.56 9.32 -6.67
C ASP A 9 9.97 9.47 -5.26
N ALA A 10 9.44 8.38 -4.70
CA ALA A 10 8.92 8.37 -3.33
C ALA A 10 10.03 8.66 -2.28
N LEU A 11 11.24 8.09 -2.46
CA LEU A 11 12.37 8.35 -1.57
C LEU A 11 12.82 9.82 -1.65
N LEU A 12 12.93 10.37 -2.86
CA LEU A 12 13.30 11.79 -3.06
C LEU A 12 12.27 12.71 -2.43
N ALA A 13 10.98 12.46 -2.66
CA ALA A 13 9.91 13.25 -2.06
C ALA A 13 9.95 13.20 -0.52
N LEU A 14 10.26 12.03 0.07
CA LEU A 14 10.42 11.91 1.52
C LEU A 14 11.63 12.70 2.05
N LYS A 15 12.77 12.66 1.33
CA LYS A 15 13.95 13.46 1.66
C LYS A 15 13.65 14.95 1.63
N GLU A 16 13.02 15.42 0.55
CA GLU A 16 12.66 16.82 0.37
C GLU A 16 11.68 17.31 1.45
N SER A 17 10.67 16.48 1.78
CA SER A 17 9.71 16.77 2.84
C SER A 17 10.41 16.97 4.19
N LYS A 18 11.28 16.02 4.56
CA LYS A 18 12.05 16.11 5.82
C LYS A 18 13.02 17.28 5.85
N ALA A 19 13.70 17.59 4.74
CA ALA A 19 14.58 18.73 4.64
C ALA A 19 13.83 20.07 4.82
N GLN A 20 12.53 20.09 4.52
CA GLN A 20 11.64 21.23 4.75
C GLN A 20 11.02 21.25 6.17
N GLY A 21 11.43 20.36 7.06
CA GLY A 21 10.87 20.23 8.41
C GLY A 21 9.49 19.56 8.45
N LYS A 22 9.02 18.99 7.34
CA LYS A 22 7.77 18.22 7.22
C LYS A 22 8.06 16.75 7.45
N SER A 23 8.11 16.33 8.70
CA SER A 23 8.46 14.97 9.11
C SER A 23 7.44 14.34 10.06
N SER A 24 6.31 15.01 10.29
CA SER A 24 5.22 14.44 11.09
C SER A 24 4.62 13.20 10.41
N VAL A 25 3.90 12.40 11.17
CA VAL A 25 3.18 11.24 10.63
C VAL A 25 2.18 11.68 9.56
N GLU A 26 1.51 12.81 9.79
CA GLU A 26 0.53 13.40 8.89
C GLU A 26 1.17 13.86 7.56
N ASP A 27 2.36 14.47 7.62
CA ASP A 27 3.11 14.87 6.41
C ASP A 27 3.48 13.64 5.57
N VAL A 28 3.89 12.56 6.22
CA VAL A 28 4.26 11.30 5.54
C VAL A 28 3.02 10.58 5.02
N GLU A 29 1.88 10.62 5.72
CA GLU A 29 0.60 10.11 5.20
C GLU A 29 0.22 10.80 3.89
N LEU A 30 0.30 12.12 3.85
CA LEU A 30 0.01 12.90 2.65
C LEU A 30 0.95 12.52 1.50
N LEU A 31 2.25 12.38 1.78
CA LEU A 31 3.25 11.97 0.81
C LEU A 31 2.95 10.57 0.24
N ILE A 32 2.62 9.60 1.10
CA ILE A 32 2.24 8.24 0.64
C ILE A 32 1.02 8.32 -0.28
N VAL A 33 0.01 9.12 0.08
CA VAL A 33 -1.21 9.27 -0.72
C VAL A 33 -0.92 9.92 -2.08
N GLU A 34 -0.05 10.92 -2.12
CA GLU A 34 0.25 11.66 -3.35
C GLU A 34 1.26 10.95 -4.26
N ARG A 35 2.23 10.25 -3.70
CA ARG A 35 3.36 9.68 -4.45
C ARG A 35 3.32 8.17 -4.63
N LEU A 36 2.85 7.42 -3.63
CA LEU A 36 2.84 5.96 -3.69
C LEU A 36 1.48 5.40 -4.10
N LEU A 37 0.40 5.86 -3.48
CA LEU A 37 -0.94 5.29 -3.68
C LEU A 37 -1.39 5.30 -5.15
N PRO A 38 -1.13 6.33 -5.98
CA PRO A 38 -1.46 6.30 -7.42
C PRO A 38 -0.74 5.20 -8.20
N ASN A 39 0.41 4.75 -7.71
CA ASN A 39 1.21 3.69 -8.32
C ASN A 39 0.84 2.28 -7.81
N LEU A 40 -0.15 2.17 -6.91
CA LEU A 40 -0.62 0.90 -6.37
C LEU A 40 -1.92 0.47 -7.06
N ASP A 41 -1.97 -0.79 -7.51
CA ASP A 41 -3.22 -1.42 -7.89
C ASP A 41 -3.95 -1.96 -6.65
N MET A 42 -4.66 -1.05 -5.96
CA MET A 42 -5.41 -1.41 -4.75
C MET A 42 -6.56 -2.39 -5.02
N THR A 43 -7.07 -2.45 -6.26
CA THR A 43 -8.10 -3.41 -6.65
C THR A 43 -7.52 -4.81 -6.72
N GLU A 44 -6.42 -5.00 -7.44
CA GLU A 44 -5.74 -6.29 -7.50
C GLU A 44 -5.20 -6.72 -6.12
N SER A 45 -4.61 -5.79 -5.36
CA SER A 45 -4.16 -6.05 -3.98
C SER A 45 -5.30 -6.62 -3.13
N THR A 46 -6.48 -5.98 -3.17
CA THR A 46 -7.64 -6.39 -2.37
C THR A 46 -8.22 -7.71 -2.85
N LYS A 47 -8.25 -7.95 -4.17
CA LYS A 47 -8.62 -9.26 -4.75
C LYS A 47 -7.72 -10.37 -4.22
N GLN A 48 -6.41 -10.15 -4.22
CA GLN A 48 -5.44 -11.14 -3.73
C GLN A 48 -5.58 -11.38 -2.21
N VAL A 49 -5.94 -10.35 -1.44
CA VAL A 49 -6.20 -10.46 0.00
C VAL A 49 -7.48 -11.26 0.28
N LEU A 50 -8.56 -11.01 -0.43
CA LEU A 50 -9.88 -11.61 -0.20
C LEU A 50 -10.10 -12.94 -0.93
N LYS A 51 -9.34 -13.19 -2.00
CA LYS A 51 -9.47 -14.39 -2.86
C LYS A 51 -10.91 -14.60 -3.36
N THR A 52 -11.47 -15.78 -3.08
CA THR A 52 -12.82 -16.17 -3.51
C THR A 52 -13.89 -15.22 -2.99
N HIS A 53 -13.75 -14.72 -1.77
CA HIS A 53 -14.71 -13.77 -1.18
C HIS A 53 -14.87 -12.47 -1.96
N TRP A 54 -13.85 -12.07 -2.75
CA TRP A 54 -13.97 -10.85 -3.57
C TRP A 54 -15.17 -10.89 -4.53
N ASN A 55 -15.40 -12.03 -5.17
CA ASN A 55 -16.46 -12.17 -6.17
C ASN A 55 -17.87 -12.28 -5.55
N GLU A 56 -17.95 -12.58 -4.26
CA GLU A 56 -19.21 -12.65 -3.50
C GLU A 56 -19.69 -11.27 -3.04
N LEU A 57 -18.81 -10.25 -3.11
CA LEU A 57 -19.07 -8.91 -2.62
C LEU A 57 -19.76 -8.02 -3.66
N LYS A 58 -20.71 -7.22 -3.20
CA LYS A 58 -21.29 -6.13 -3.99
C LYS A 58 -20.23 -5.03 -4.25
N PRO A 59 -20.35 -4.25 -5.34
CA PRO A 59 -19.38 -3.19 -5.66
C PRO A 59 -19.10 -2.22 -4.52
N GLN A 60 -20.13 -1.87 -3.74
CA GLN A 60 -19.97 -0.99 -2.57
C GLN A 60 -19.13 -1.65 -1.46
N GLN A 61 -19.33 -2.94 -1.20
CA GLN A 61 -18.55 -3.69 -0.22
C GLN A 61 -17.10 -3.83 -0.66
N GLN A 62 -16.87 -4.07 -1.96
CA GLN A 62 -15.54 -4.09 -2.56
C GLN A 62 -14.81 -2.76 -2.35
N LEU A 63 -15.51 -1.62 -2.59
CA LEU A 63 -14.94 -0.29 -2.37
C LEU A 63 -14.59 -0.06 -0.90
N ILE A 64 -15.48 -0.44 0.04
CA ILE A 64 -15.22 -0.33 1.48
C ILE A 64 -13.97 -1.12 1.88
N LEU A 65 -13.84 -2.38 1.47
CA LEU A 65 -12.68 -3.22 1.83
C LEU A 65 -11.39 -2.76 1.13
N LYS A 66 -11.48 -2.26 -0.10
CA LYS A 66 -10.37 -1.62 -0.81
C LYS A 66 -9.88 -0.37 -0.07
N SER A 67 -10.80 0.51 0.34
CA SER A 67 -10.46 1.71 1.11
C SER A 67 -9.91 1.37 2.50
N TYR A 68 -10.47 0.35 3.15
CA TYR A 68 -9.96 -0.14 4.43
C TYR A 68 -8.52 -0.67 4.33
N LEU A 69 -8.20 -1.40 3.27
CA LEU A 69 -6.84 -1.86 3.01
C LEU A 69 -5.89 -0.68 2.79
N ALA A 70 -6.29 0.30 1.96
CA ALA A 70 -5.48 1.49 1.68
C ALA A 70 -5.20 2.30 2.95
N VAL A 71 -6.24 2.63 3.75
CA VAL A 71 -6.09 3.33 5.03
C VAL A 71 -5.19 2.53 5.99
N SER A 72 -5.36 1.20 6.02
CA SER A 72 -4.53 0.37 6.91
C SER A 72 -3.06 0.33 6.50
N LEU A 73 -2.76 0.38 5.20
CA LEU A 73 -1.39 0.49 4.69
C LEU A 73 -0.78 1.85 5.07
N VAL A 74 -1.50 2.94 4.82
CA VAL A 74 -1.00 4.29 5.12
C VAL A 74 -0.73 4.42 6.62
N ASP A 75 -1.70 4.11 7.49
CA ASP A 75 -1.55 4.21 8.95
C ASP A 75 -0.38 3.37 9.50
N ASN A 76 -0.20 2.14 8.97
CA ASN A 76 0.82 1.24 9.49
C ASN A 76 2.24 1.63 9.07
N TYR A 77 2.40 2.30 7.93
CA TYR A 77 3.74 2.60 7.39
C TYR A 77 4.14 4.06 7.50
N SER A 78 3.20 5.01 7.64
CA SER A 78 3.52 6.43 7.81
C SER A 78 4.37 6.68 9.07
N ALA A 79 3.99 6.09 10.21
CA ALA A 79 4.74 6.23 11.45
C ALA A 79 6.17 5.67 11.35
N ILE A 80 6.35 4.53 10.66
CA ILE A 80 7.67 3.92 10.46
C ILE A 80 8.54 4.83 9.58
N LEU A 81 7.99 5.34 8.48
CA LEU A 81 8.71 6.22 7.56
C LEU A 81 8.98 7.60 8.19
N ALA A 82 8.06 8.12 9.01
CA ALA A 82 8.27 9.36 9.74
C ALA A 82 9.42 9.27 10.74
N ALA A 83 9.55 8.13 11.43
CA ALA A 83 10.61 7.89 12.42
C ALA A 83 11.98 7.58 11.81
N TYR A 84 12.07 7.33 10.48
CA TYR A 84 13.33 6.98 9.83
C TYR A 84 14.03 8.23 9.30
N ASP A 85 15.14 8.65 9.94
CA ASP A 85 15.81 9.94 9.65
C ASP A 85 16.99 9.83 8.67
N ASP A 86 17.65 8.67 8.61
CA ASP A 86 18.87 8.49 7.82
C ASP A 86 18.56 8.08 6.38
N LEU A 87 18.08 9.03 5.59
CA LEU A 87 17.68 8.79 4.19
C LEU A 87 18.82 9.00 3.19
N ASP A 88 19.89 9.72 3.55
CA ASP A 88 20.90 10.19 2.59
C ASP A 88 21.78 9.06 2.04
N GLY A 89 22.05 8.04 2.85
CA GLY A 89 22.80 6.87 2.44
C GLY A 89 22.00 5.82 1.66
N ILE A 90 20.72 6.08 1.33
CA ILE A 90 19.88 5.10 0.63
C ILE A 90 20.12 5.17 -0.88
N LYS A 91 20.51 4.01 -1.47
CA LYS A 91 20.65 3.82 -2.92
C LYS A 91 19.75 2.66 -3.36
N ILE A 92 18.90 2.91 -4.36
CA ILE A 92 17.98 1.91 -4.93
C ILE A 92 18.47 1.52 -6.31
N THR A 93 18.63 0.21 -6.54
CA THR A 93 18.98 -0.35 -7.85
C THR A 93 18.05 -1.51 -8.19
N ALA A 94 17.81 -1.74 -9.49
CA ALA A 94 17.04 -2.91 -9.90
C ALA A 94 17.96 -4.13 -10.12
N ASN A 95 17.49 -5.31 -9.72
CA ASN A 95 18.06 -6.53 -10.20
C ASN A 95 17.71 -6.69 -11.70
N PRO A 96 18.69 -6.98 -12.58
CA PRO A 96 18.42 -7.11 -14.03
C PRO A 96 17.49 -8.29 -14.36
N LYS A 97 17.38 -9.29 -13.48
CA LYS A 97 16.53 -10.46 -13.68
C LYS A 97 15.08 -10.15 -13.29
N VAL A 98 14.29 -9.70 -14.25
CA VAL A 98 12.83 -9.48 -14.09
C VAL A 98 12.11 -10.76 -14.51
N LYS A 99 11.23 -11.29 -13.64
CA LYS A 99 10.33 -12.37 -13.99
C LYS A 99 9.03 -11.76 -14.55
N ARG A 100 8.69 -12.12 -15.78
CA ARG A 100 7.43 -11.70 -16.43
C ARG A 100 6.61 -12.91 -16.83
N LYS A 101 5.30 -12.78 -16.67
CA LYS A 101 4.31 -13.72 -17.21
C LYS A 101 3.03 -12.94 -17.51
N ASP A 102 2.61 -12.96 -18.77
CA ASP A 102 1.46 -12.21 -19.27
C ASP A 102 1.57 -10.71 -18.91
N ASN A 103 0.56 -10.16 -18.29
CA ASN A 103 0.54 -8.77 -17.80
C ASN A 103 1.11 -8.59 -16.38
N LYS A 104 1.81 -9.63 -15.82
CA LYS A 104 2.39 -9.56 -14.48
C LYS A 104 3.92 -9.60 -14.53
N ALA A 105 4.53 -8.91 -13.58
CA ALA A 105 5.97 -8.90 -13.40
C ALA A 105 6.36 -8.95 -11.92
N ILE A 106 7.52 -9.54 -11.64
CA ILE A 106 8.19 -9.44 -10.34
C ILE A 106 9.52 -8.77 -10.57
N VAL A 107 9.67 -7.58 -10.02
CA VAL A 107 10.89 -6.78 -10.05
C VAL A 107 11.52 -6.81 -8.66
N LYS A 108 12.79 -7.22 -8.58
CA LYS A 108 13.57 -7.16 -7.35
C LYS A 108 14.36 -5.86 -7.33
N LEU A 109 14.26 -5.12 -6.25
CA LEU A 109 15.06 -3.94 -5.97
C LEU A 109 16.08 -4.28 -4.88
N ASN A 110 17.29 -3.81 -5.06
CA ASN A 110 18.34 -3.83 -4.06
C ASN A 110 18.40 -2.43 -3.44
N ILE A 111 18.15 -2.35 -2.14
CA ILE A 111 18.22 -1.12 -1.36
C ILE A 111 19.45 -1.18 -0.48
N TYR A 112 20.43 -0.35 -0.76
CA TYR A 112 21.63 -0.18 0.04
C TYR A 112 21.38 0.95 1.03
N ILE A 113 21.76 0.75 2.28
CA ILE A 113 21.59 1.71 3.38
C ILE A 113 22.97 2.03 3.91
N ASN A 114 23.33 3.32 3.95
CA ASN A 114 24.58 3.82 4.56
C ASN A 114 25.88 3.14 4.09
N GLY A 115 25.95 2.76 2.81
CA GLY A 115 27.15 2.12 2.27
C GLY A 115 27.27 0.62 2.60
N ASP A 116 26.23 0.02 3.17
CA ASP A 116 26.19 -1.42 3.44
C ASP A 116 26.55 -2.23 2.20
N GLN A 117 27.44 -3.23 2.35
CA GLN A 117 27.84 -4.10 1.24
C GLN A 117 26.69 -5.04 0.82
N LYS A 118 25.77 -5.36 1.73
CA LYS A 118 24.64 -6.24 1.44
C LYS A 118 23.35 -5.44 1.36
N PRO A 119 22.67 -5.44 0.20
CA PRO A 119 21.41 -4.74 0.06
C PRO A 119 20.27 -5.47 0.78
N VAL A 120 19.33 -4.70 1.24
CA VAL A 120 17.98 -5.19 1.56
C VAL A 120 17.23 -5.42 0.25
N VAL A 121 16.73 -6.64 0.04
CA VAL A 121 16.02 -6.99 -1.19
C VAL A 121 14.52 -6.82 -1.00
N VAL A 122 13.93 -5.95 -1.83
CA VAL A 122 12.48 -5.75 -1.92
C VAL A 122 12.00 -6.28 -3.26
N SER A 123 10.98 -7.13 -3.27
CA SER A 123 10.34 -7.59 -4.49
C SER A 123 9.00 -6.91 -4.68
N LEU A 124 8.84 -6.22 -5.80
CA LEU A 124 7.59 -5.59 -6.21
C LEU A 124 6.87 -6.52 -7.19
N LYS A 125 5.65 -6.94 -6.84
CA LYS A 125 4.77 -7.63 -7.79
C LYS A 125 3.92 -6.58 -8.48
N MET A 126 4.01 -6.54 -9.78
CA MET A 126 3.39 -5.52 -10.62
C MET A 126 2.44 -6.14 -11.63
N MET A 127 1.41 -5.38 -11.98
CA MET A 127 0.47 -5.69 -13.04
C MET A 127 0.44 -4.55 -14.05
N LEU A 128 0.39 -4.90 -15.33
CA LEU A 128 0.18 -3.97 -16.43
C LEU A 128 -1.32 -3.88 -16.73
N SER A 129 -1.88 -2.68 -16.57
CA SER A 129 -3.17 -2.28 -17.12
C SER A 129 -2.94 -1.27 -18.23
N ASN A 130 -3.12 0.03 -18.01
CA ASN A 130 -2.59 1.07 -18.90
C ASN A 130 -1.10 1.29 -18.65
N ASP A 131 -0.72 1.29 -17.37
CA ASP A 131 0.65 1.40 -16.87
C ASP A 131 0.96 0.29 -15.87
N TRP A 132 2.23 0.19 -15.48
CA TRP A 132 2.68 -0.76 -14.47
C TRP A 132 2.36 -0.26 -13.07
N HIS A 133 1.47 -0.98 -12.35
CA HIS A 133 1.11 -0.70 -10.97
C HIS A 133 1.55 -1.83 -10.03
N ILE A 134 1.92 -1.47 -8.82
CA ILE A 134 2.34 -2.41 -7.79
C ILE A 134 1.10 -2.96 -7.09
N TYR A 135 0.94 -4.28 -7.01
CA TYR A 135 -0.15 -4.90 -6.25
C TYR A 135 0.32 -5.66 -4.99
N ASP A 136 1.62 -5.93 -4.87
CA ASP A 136 2.19 -6.54 -3.66
C ASP A 136 3.66 -6.14 -3.49
N VAL A 137 4.05 -5.92 -2.25
CA VAL A 137 5.44 -5.69 -1.85
C VAL A 137 5.88 -6.83 -0.95
N VAL A 138 7.02 -7.44 -1.28
CA VAL A 138 7.64 -8.50 -0.48
C VAL A 138 8.95 -7.98 0.07
N PHE A 139 9.01 -7.83 1.38
CA PHE A 139 10.18 -7.37 2.12
C PHE A 139 10.64 -8.48 3.06
N SER A 140 11.92 -8.82 3.02
CA SER A 140 12.50 -9.91 3.84
C SER A 140 11.69 -11.22 3.79
N GLY A 141 11.17 -11.55 2.61
CA GLY A 141 10.36 -12.76 2.39
C GLY A 141 8.89 -12.62 2.82
N VAL A 142 8.50 -11.52 3.47
CA VAL A 142 7.12 -11.26 3.92
C VAL A 142 6.36 -10.44 2.88
N SER A 143 5.31 -11.02 2.30
CA SER A 143 4.39 -10.34 1.39
C SER A 143 3.34 -9.55 2.18
N LEU A 144 3.16 -8.28 1.87
CA LEU A 144 2.12 -7.45 2.48
C LEU A 144 0.73 -8.01 2.20
N VAL A 145 0.47 -8.40 0.96
CA VAL A 145 -0.81 -9.03 0.57
C VAL A 145 -1.07 -10.30 1.37
N LYS A 146 -0.08 -11.19 1.52
CA LYS A 146 -0.26 -12.43 2.31
C LYS A 146 -0.50 -12.14 3.79
N ASN A 147 0.15 -11.12 4.33
CA ASN A 147 -0.05 -10.71 5.73
C ASN A 147 -1.49 -10.22 5.96
N TYR A 148 -1.98 -9.32 5.10
CA TYR A 148 -3.38 -8.87 5.17
C TYR A 148 -4.37 -10.01 4.85
N GLN A 149 -4.04 -10.91 3.93
CA GLN A 149 -4.85 -12.10 3.65
C GLN A 149 -5.03 -12.96 4.90
N ALA A 150 -3.95 -13.23 5.64
CA ALA A 150 -4.03 -14.01 6.89
C ALA A 150 -4.91 -13.30 7.93
N SER A 151 -4.76 -11.97 8.08
CA SER A 151 -5.57 -11.15 8.99
C SER A 151 -7.05 -11.16 8.61
N PHE A 152 -7.39 -10.94 7.33
CA PHE A 152 -8.77 -10.91 6.86
C PHE A 152 -9.40 -12.30 6.94
N SER A 153 -8.69 -13.35 6.53
CA SER A 153 -9.16 -14.74 6.63
C SER A 153 -9.45 -15.14 8.07
N SER A 154 -8.58 -14.76 9.02
CA SER A 154 -8.82 -15.00 10.45
C SER A 154 -10.08 -14.26 10.94
N GLN A 155 -10.29 -13.03 10.51
CA GLN A 155 -11.48 -12.24 10.86
C GLN A 155 -12.76 -12.88 10.27
N ILE A 156 -12.70 -13.27 9.01
CA ILE A 156 -13.83 -13.92 8.32
C ILE A 156 -14.18 -15.27 8.98
N LYS A 157 -13.20 -16.08 9.33
CA LYS A 157 -13.42 -17.35 10.04
C LYS A 157 -14.11 -17.17 11.39
N ARG A 158 -13.79 -16.09 12.12
CA ARG A 158 -14.34 -15.83 13.46
C ARG A 158 -15.70 -15.15 13.45
N LYS A 159 -15.95 -14.24 12.51
CA LYS A 159 -17.10 -13.33 12.55
C LYS A 159 -17.82 -13.18 11.19
N GLY A 160 -17.50 -14.05 10.23
CA GLY A 160 -18.03 -13.93 8.87
C GLY A 160 -17.53 -12.68 8.14
N ILE A 161 -17.95 -12.57 6.88
CA ILE A 161 -17.64 -11.40 6.05
C ILE A 161 -18.25 -10.11 6.65
N GLU A 162 -19.41 -10.21 7.29
CA GLU A 162 -20.08 -9.10 7.96
C GLU A 162 -19.24 -8.53 9.12
N GLY A 163 -18.55 -9.41 9.85
CA GLY A 163 -17.64 -8.97 10.91
C GLY A 163 -16.41 -8.24 10.36
N LEU A 164 -15.91 -8.62 9.19
CA LEU A 164 -14.84 -7.89 8.50
C LEU A 164 -15.36 -6.54 8.00
N MET A 165 -16.57 -6.49 7.43
CA MET A 165 -17.22 -5.27 6.97
C MET A 165 -17.44 -4.28 8.11
N ALA A 166 -17.95 -4.75 9.26
CA ALA A 166 -18.16 -3.92 10.45
C ALA A 166 -16.83 -3.31 10.95
N LYS A 167 -15.75 -4.11 10.97
CA LYS A 167 -14.41 -3.63 11.34
C LYS A 167 -13.89 -2.57 10.37
N ALA A 168 -14.04 -2.82 9.06
CA ALA A 168 -13.64 -1.89 8.00
C ALA A 168 -14.41 -0.57 8.14
N SER A 169 -15.72 -0.63 8.26
CA SER A 169 -16.59 0.54 8.43
C SER A 169 -16.25 1.35 9.68
N LYS A 170 -15.98 0.67 10.80
CA LYS A 170 -15.56 1.34 12.06
C LYS A 170 -14.25 2.10 11.88
N LYS A 171 -13.24 1.50 11.20
CA LYS A 171 -11.97 2.17 10.94
C LYS A 171 -12.14 3.35 10.01
N LEU A 172 -12.85 3.17 8.89
CA LEU A 172 -13.08 4.22 7.91
C LEU A 172 -13.87 5.42 8.50
N ARG A 173 -14.82 5.18 9.40
CA ARG A 173 -15.53 6.27 10.10
C ARG A 173 -14.61 7.16 10.93
N LYS A 174 -13.54 6.62 11.50
CA LYS A 174 -12.54 7.41 12.22
C LYS A 174 -11.73 8.32 11.31
N HIS A 175 -11.51 7.88 10.07
CA HIS A 175 -10.76 8.60 9.05
C HIS A 175 -11.62 9.52 8.18
N THR A 176 -12.96 9.43 8.21
CA THR A 176 -13.88 10.26 7.44
C THR A 176 -14.20 11.62 8.10
N SER A 177 -13.26 12.24 8.81
CA SER A 177 -13.24 13.70 8.91
C SER A 177 -13.11 14.29 7.49
N GLU A 178 -13.59 15.49 7.26
CA GLU A 178 -13.64 16.14 5.93
C GLU A 178 -12.30 16.20 5.18
N ASN A 179 -11.19 15.82 5.83
CA ASN A 179 -9.80 15.91 5.37
C ASN A 179 -9.04 14.58 5.36
N CYS A 180 -9.69 13.42 5.15
CA CYS A 180 -8.97 12.16 4.99
C CYS A 180 -8.35 12.05 3.58
N PRO A 181 -7.01 12.25 3.40
CA PRO A 181 -6.39 12.23 2.07
C PRO A 181 -6.56 10.87 1.37
N VAL A 182 -6.44 9.77 2.12
CA VAL A 182 -6.63 8.41 1.58
C VAL A 182 -8.07 8.20 1.10
N CYS A 183 -9.06 8.70 1.86
CA CYS A 183 -10.46 8.56 1.50
C CYS A 183 -10.77 9.32 0.20
N ILE A 184 -10.21 10.52 0.03
CA ILE A 184 -10.33 11.32 -1.18
C ILE A 184 -9.67 10.58 -2.36
N ALA A 185 -8.44 10.13 -2.21
CA ALA A 185 -7.70 9.40 -3.24
C ALA A 185 -8.40 8.09 -3.66
N MET A 186 -9.05 7.41 -2.71
CA MET A 186 -9.84 6.19 -2.98
C MET A 186 -11.26 6.46 -3.48
N ASN A 187 -11.63 7.72 -3.65
CA ASN A 187 -13.00 8.15 -4.01
C ASN A 187 -14.07 7.60 -3.05
N PHE A 188 -13.71 7.52 -1.76
CA PHE A 188 -14.55 6.97 -0.71
C PHE A 188 -15.32 8.10 0.01
N LYS A 189 -16.66 7.97 0.10
CA LYS A 189 -17.53 8.95 0.77
C LYS A 189 -18.17 8.34 2.01
N LYS A 190 -18.28 9.11 3.08
CA LYS A 190 -18.94 8.71 4.35
C LYS A 190 -20.36 8.18 4.14
N SER A 191 -21.09 8.72 3.17
CA SER A 191 -22.43 8.26 2.80
C SER A 191 -22.50 6.79 2.36
N MET A 192 -21.38 6.22 1.93
CA MET A 192 -21.29 4.80 1.55
C MET A 192 -21.36 3.85 2.77
N LEU A 193 -21.11 4.35 3.98
CA LEU A 193 -21.22 3.59 5.22
C LEU A 193 -22.65 3.59 5.81
N ALA A 194 -23.52 4.44 5.32
CA ALA A 194 -24.88 4.60 5.85
C ALA A 194 -25.90 3.59 5.28
N LYS A 195 -25.51 2.80 4.27
CA LYS A 195 -26.40 1.86 3.54
C LYS A 195 -26.08 0.38 3.80
N GLN A 196 -25.55 0.06 4.98
CA GLN A 196 -25.32 -1.32 5.41
C GLN A 196 -26.36 -1.76 6.42
#